data_163bd11f61f37300ebc7ecb90bf8e1de
#
_entry.id   163bd11f61f37300ebc7ecb90bf8e1de
#
_cell.length_a   1.000
_cell.length_b   1.000
_cell.length_c   1.000
_cell.angle_alpha   90.00
_cell.angle_beta   90.00
_cell.angle_gamma   90.00
#
_symmetry.space_group_name_H-M   'P 1'
#
loop_
_entity.id
_entity.type
_entity.pdbx_description
1 polymer ?
#
loop_
_entity_poly.entity_id
_entity_poly.type
_entity_poly.pdbx_seq_one_letter_code
_entity_poly.pdbx_strand_id
1 'polypeptide(L)'
;MPRRRHGRLRWCVVTPFHASPRTRRLLPIAALTLASALALPGCEITDGPADTAPGPVSANSALGATDGLTVKGRAPKTGYERSAFGSAWLDTDRNGCGTRDDILAEQLDDVSRDSDGCKVLSGVLDPDPYTGGRVAFVRGRSKVDIDHLVALSDAWQKGAQKWSDSKRRAFANDPLNLVAADSSANRRKGDGDTATWLPPNKEYRCTYVAGQVAVKKKYGLWVTAAEKDAMTTVLKSCPDRKLPSGGNPTEAGSR
;
A
#
# COMPACT_ATOMS: atom_id res chain seq x y z
N MET A 1 36.75 -30.71 -28.05
CA MET A 1 37.05 -29.43 -28.73
C MET A 1 35.82 -29.05 -29.56
N PRO A 2 35.17 -27.99 -29.27
CA PRO A 2 34.63 -27.11 -30.28
C PRO A 2 34.85 -25.62 -29.95
N ARG A 3 34.84 -24.85 -31.01
CA ARG A 3 35.35 -23.52 -31.26
C ARG A 3 34.59 -22.39 -30.54
N ARG A 4 35.35 -21.42 -29.99
CA ARG A 4 34.87 -20.12 -29.51
C ARG A 4 34.50 -19.22 -30.71
N ARG A 5 33.29 -18.60 -30.66
CA ARG A 5 32.92 -17.48 -31.54
C ARG A 5 32.98 -16.18 -30.73
N HIS A 6 33.86 -15.29 -31.17
CA HIS A 6 33.97 -13.92 -30.69
C HIS A 6 32.88 -13.05 -31.31
N GLY A 7 31.98 -12.50 -30.50
CA GLY A 7 31.07 -11.44 -30.89
C GLY A 7 31.72 -10.07 -30.67
N ARG A 8 31.77 -9.27 -31.74
CA ARG A 8 32.37 -7.91 -31.75
C ARG A 8 31.38 -6.91 -31.13
N LEU A 9 31.84 -6.17 -30.13
CA LEU A 9 31.19 -4.98 -29.59
C LEU A 9 31.34 -3.83 -30.60
N ARG A 10 30.23 -3.24 -31.05
CA ARG A 10 30.22 -1.99 -31.82
C ARG A 10 30.02 -0.82 -30.83
N TRP A 11 31.01 0.07 -30.81
CA TRP A 11 30.92 1.35 -30.10
C TRP A 11 30.27 2.38 -31.01
N CYS A 12 29.21 3.03 -30.54
CA CYS A 12 28.64 4.22 -31.18
C CYS A 12 29.39 5.46 -30.66
N VAL A 13 30.06 6.14 -31.60
CA VAL A 13 30.78 7.40 -31.38
C VAL A 13 29.74 8.53 -31.46
N VAL A 14 29.62 9.34 -30.39
CA VAL A 14 28.82 10.55 -30.35
C VAL A 14 29.72 11.73 -30.72
N THR A 15 29.42 12.43 -31.81
CA THR A 15 30.13 13.66 -32.24
C THR A 15 29.48 14.89 -31.58
N PRO A 16 30.27 15.87 -31.11
CA PRO A 16 29.74 17.11 -30.54
C PRO A 16 29.38 18.13 -31.62
N PHE A 17 28.22 18.75 -31.48
CA PHE A 17 27.78 19.88 -32.30
C PHE A 17 28.52 21.16 -31.93
N HIS A 18 29.18 21.77 -32.92
CA HIS A 18 29.80 23.09 -32.84
C HIS A 18 28.71 24.18 -33.03
N ALA A 19 28.63 25.11 -32.09
CA ALA A 19 27.86 26.31 -32.20
C ALA A 19 28.72 27.43 -32.85
N SER A 20 28.21 28.04 -33.90
CA SER A 20 28.83 29.20 -34.59
C SER A 20 28.12 30.51 -34.23
N PRO A 21 28.82 31.60 -33.92
CA PRO A 21 28.21 32.88 -33.56
C PRO A 21 27.86 33.68 -34.82
N ARG A 22 26.61 34.18 -34.91
CA ARG A 22 26.23 35.17 -35.92
C ARG A 22 26.11 36.55 -35.32
N THR A 23 26.91 37.43 -35.90
CA THR A 23 27.07 38.86 -35.70
C THR A 23 25.79 39.67 -35.92
N ARG A 24 25.59 40.62 -35.01
CA ARG A 24 24.60 41.73 -35.09
C ARG A 24 24.94 42.68 -36.24
N ARG A 25 23.97 43.04 -37.07
CA ARG A 25 23.97 44.29 -37.85
C ARG A 25 22.76 45.14 -37.48
N LEU A 26 23.03 46.34 -36.99
CA LEU A 26 22.10 47.44 -36.80
C LEU A 26 21.99 48.22 -38.10
N LEU A 27 20.78 48.63 -38.52
CA LEU A 27 20.52 49.78 -39.40
C LEU A 27 19.13 50.36 -39.11
N PRO A 28 18.91 51.67 -39.36
CA PRO A 28 17.94 52.45 -38.64
C PRO A 28 16.67 52.84 -39.42
N ILE A 29 15.63 53.13 -38.69
CA ILE A 29 14.56 54.13 -38.77
C ILE A 29 14.06 54.58 -40.17
N ALA A 30 12.79 54.35 -40.44
CA ALA A 30 11.93 55.36 -41.10
C ALA A 30 10.47 55.11 -40.63
N ALA A 31 9.91 56.20 -40.03
CA ALA A 31 8.53 56.26 -39.62
C ALA A 31 7.65 56.52 -40.83
N LEU A 32 6.55 55.82 -40.98
CA LEU A 32 5.40 56.27 -41.76
C LEU A 32 4.11 55.75 -41.11
N THR A 33 3.34 56.68 -40.59
CA THR A 33 1.99 56.51 -40.06
C THR A 33 1.00 56.33 -41.19
N LEU A 34 0.31 55.16 -41.23
CA LEU A 34 -0.98 55.10 -41.96
C LEU A 34 -1.95 54.29 -41.06
N ALA A 35 -2.97 54.98 -40.60
CA ALA A 35 -4.10 54.35 -39.91
C ALA A 35 -4.98 53.62 -40.93
N SER A 36 -5.07 52.34 -40.81
CA SER A 36 -6.08 51.52 -41.49
C SER A 36 -6.76 50.65 -40.45
N ALA A 37 -8.03 50.99 -40.19
CA ALA A 37 -8.91 50.15 -39.38
C ALA A 37 -9.21 48.85 -40.15
N LEU A 38 -8.63 47.75 -39.69
CA LEU A 38 -8.99 46.39 -40.12
C LEU A 38 -9.79 45.77 -38.99
N ALA A 39 -11.10 45.53 -39.26
CA ALA A 39 -11.95 44.70 -38.45
C ALA A 39 -11.38 43.26 -38.48
N LEU A 40 -10.89 42.79 -37.34
CA LEU A 40 -10.51 41.39 -37.14
C LEU A 40 -11.78 40.59 -36.84
N PRO A 41 -12.06 39.48 -37.54
CA PRO A 41 -13.09 38.55 -37.10
C PRO A 41 -12.65 37.97 -35.74
N GLY A 42 -13.53 38.06 -34.74
CA GLY A 42 -13.35 37.45 -33.44
C GLY A 42 -13.15 35.95 -33.62
N CYS A 43 -11.99 35.43 -33.22
CA CYS A 43 -11.88 34.01 -32.94
C CYS A 43 -12.69 33.74 -31.66
N GLU A 44 -13.85 33.13 -31.79
CA GLU A 44 -14.50 32.47 -30.69
C GLU A 44 -13.53 31.38 -30.16
N ILE A 45 -12.95 31.61 -28.99
CA ILE A 45 -12.26 30.59 -28.23
C ILE A 45 -13.38 29.66 -27.75
N THR A 46 -13.57 28.55 -28.47
CA THR A 46 -14.34 27.42 -27.94
C THR A 46 -13.60 26.97 -26.70
N ASP A 47 -14.19 27.19 -25.52
CA ASP A 47 -13.78 26.58 -24.27
C ASP A 47 -13.78 25.07 -24.48
N GLY A 48 -12.59 24.50 -24.70
CA GLY A 48 -12.39 23.06 -24.59
C GLY A 48 -12.79 22.63 -23.17
N PRO A 49 -13.16 21.35 -22.98
CA PRO A 49 -13.52 20.88 -21.64
C PRO A 49 -12.37 21.24 -20.69
N ALA A 50 -12.71 22.09 -19.70
CA ALA A 50 -11.79 22.47 -18.64
C ALA A 50 -11.25 21.17 -18.03
N ASP A 51 -9.93 20.94 -18.11
CA ASP A 51 -9.26 19.93 -17.30
C ASP A 51 -9.60 20.25 -15.85
N THR A 52 -10.58 19.53 -15.33
CA THR A 52 -11.03 19.69 -13.95
C THR A 52 -9.87 19.21 -13.08
N ALA A 53 -9.09 20.13 -12.56
CA ALA A 53 -8.08 19.81 -11.58
C ALA A 53 -8.69 18.90 -10.50
N PRO A 54 -8.03 17.81 -10.09
CA PRO A 54 -8.55 16.94 -9.06
C PRO A 54 -8.97 17.77 -7.85
N GLY A 55 -10.23 17.62 -7.43
CA GLY A 55 -10.73 18.33 -6.26
C GLY A 55 -9.88 18.03 -5.02
N PRO A 56 -9.99 18.82 -3.96
CA PRO A 56 -9.20 18.61 -2.74
C PRO A 56 -9.46 17.21 -2.20
N VAL A 57 -8.37 16.44 -2.00
CA VAL A 57 -8.43 15.07 -1.45
C VAL A 57 -9.07 15.13 -0.07
N SER A 58 -10.13 14.37 0.15
CA SER A 58 -10.81 14.33 1.45
C SER A 58 -9.87 13.83 2.54
N ALA A 59 -9.81 14.53 3.67
CA ALA A 59 -9.03 14.12 4.84
C ALA A 59 -9.45 12.74 5.40
N ASN A 60 -10.66 12.28 5.07
CA ASN A 60 -11.20 10.97 5.45
C ASN A 60 -10.89 9.89 4.41
N SER A 61 -10.26 10.23 3.28
CA SER A 61 -9.77 9.23 2.34
C SER A 61 -8.44 8.62 2.83
N ALA A 62 -8.14 7.41 2.36
CA ALA A 62 -6.87 6.76 2.68
C ALA A 62 -5.68 7.58 2.16
N LEU A 63 -5.82 8.23 0.98
CA LEU A 63 -4.80 9.10 0.42
C LEU A 63 -4.55 10.31 1.33
N GLY A 64 -5.59 11.04 1.74
CA GLY A 64 -5.45 12.18 2.65
C GLY A 64 -4.88 11.77 4.02
N ALA A 65 -5.25 10.60 4.55
CA ALA A 65 -4.72 10.08 5.80
C ALA A 65 -3.22 9.73 5.73
N THR A 66 -2.71 9.38 4.54
CA THR A 66 -1.27 9.07 4.34
C THR A 66 -0.39 10.29 4.61
N ASP A 67 -0.88 11.51 4.34
CA ASP A 67 -0.12 12.74 4.59
C ASP A 67 0.21 12.95 6.06
N GLY A 68 -0.69 12.53 6.96
CA GLY A 68 -0.53 12.61 8.41
C GLY A 68 0.41 11.55 9.02
N LEU A 69 0.91 10.59 8.24
CA LEU A 69 1.83 9.58 8.77
C LEU A 69 3.22 10.18 8.99
N THR A 70 3.77 9.95 10.18
CA THR A 70 5.14 10.37 10.51
C THR A 70 6.16 9.62 9.66
N VAL A 71 7.12 10.34 9.07
CA VAL A 71 8.21 9.74 8.28
C VAL A 71 9.47 9.63 9.13
N LYS A 72 10.03 8.41 9.27
CA LYS A 72 11.30 8.13 9.94
C LYS A 72 11.99 6.94 9.27
N GLY A 73 13.30 6.80 9.45
CA GLY A 73 14.03 5.59 9.06
C GLY A 73 13.58 4.35 9.87
N ARG A 74 13.85 3.16 9.35
CA ARG A 74 13.63 1.92 10.10
C ARG A 74 14.54 1.88 11.33
N ALA A 75 13.99 1.54 12.48
CA ALA A 75 14.78 1.18 13.64
C ALA A 75 15.40 -0.22 13.44
N PRO A 76 16.49 -0.54 14.17
CA PRO A 76 17.07 -1.89 14.15
C PRO A 76 16.04 -2.96 14.51
N LYS A 77 16.15 -4.12 13.87
CA LYS A 77 15.34 -5.31 14.17
C LYS A 77 15.80 -6.03 15.45
N THR A 78 16.91 -5.61 16.04
CA THR A 78 17.49 -6.18 17.26
C THR A 78 16.43 -6.35 18.34
N GLY A 79 16.39 -7.53 18.97
CA GLY A 79 15.43 -7.87 20.02
C GLY A 79 14.02 -8.18 19.50
N TYR A 80 13.79 -8.21 18.19
CA TYR A 80 12.51 -8.67 17.67
C TYR A 80 12.36 -10.17 17.86
N GLU A 81 11.30 -10.53 18.55
CA GLU A 81 10.78 -11.89 18.60
C GLU A 81 9.26 -11.83 18.44
N ARG A 82 8.70 -12.83 17.75
CA ARG A 82 7.25 -12.88 17.54
C ARG A 82 6.49 -12.99 18.88
N SER A 83 7.05 -13.69 19.86
CA SER A 83 6.53 -13.83 21.21
C SER A 83 6.37 -12.51 21.98
N ALA A 84 7.12 -11.45 21.61
CA ALA A 84 6.94 -10.11 22.18
C ALA A 84 5.55 -9.51 21.90
N PHE A 85 4.81 -10.06 20.94
CA PHE A 85 3.43 -9.68 20.63
C PHE A 85 2.40 -10.58 21.36
N GLY A 86 2.83 -11.38 22.33
CA GLY A 86 1.99 -12.26 23.13
C GLY A 86 1.65 -13.58 22.45
N SER A 87 0.74 -14.32 23.09
CA SER A 87 0.22 -15.55 22.50
C SER A 87 -0.55 -15.27 21.22
N ALA A 88 -0.41 -16.16 20.24
CA ALA A 88 -1.14 -16.06 19.00
C ALA A 88 -2.65 -16.31 19.23
N TRP A 89 -3.47 -15.54 18.51
CA TRP A 89 -4.90 -15.76 18.37
C TRP A 89 -5.69 -15.68 19.69
N LEU A 90 -5.39 -14.67 20.49
CA LEU A 90 -6.15 -14.38 21.71
C LEU A 90 -7.61 -14.06 21.36
N ASP A 91 -8.52 -14.52 22.22
CA ASP A 91 -9.91 -14.04 22.22
C ASP A 91 -9.91 -12.61 22.78
N THR A 92 -9.89 -11.63 21.89
CA THR A 92 -9.76 -10.21 22.25
C THR A 92 -11.10 -9.50 22.37
N ASP A 93 -12.16 -10.02 21.74
CA ASP A 93 -13.53 -9.50 21.82
C ASP A 93 -14.38 -10.25 22.85
N ARG A 94 -13.84 -11.34 23.43
CA ARG A 94 -14.48 -12.16 24.48
C ARG A 94 -15.75 -12.88 24.00
N ASN A 95 -15.73 -13.28 22.74
CA ASN A 95 -16.82 -14.07 22.16
C ASN A 95 -16.68 -15.58 22.44
N GLY A 96 -15.59 -16.00 23.08
CA GLY A 96 -15.25 -17.40 23.39
C GLY A 96 -14.40 -18.07 22.32
N CYS A 97 -14.17 -17.42 21.18
CA CYS A 97 -13.39 -17.95 20.08
C CYS A 97 -12.04 -17.21 19.96
N GLY A 98 -11.06 -17.83 19.39
CA GLY A 98 -9.78 -17.16 19.14
C GLY A 98 -9.81 -16.34 17.85
N THR A 99 -9.18 -15.17 17.84
CA THR A 99 -9.17 -14.20 16.72
C THR A 99 -8.89 -14.87 15.35
N ARG A 100 -8.08 -15.93 15.28
CA ARG A 100 -7.88 -16.67 14.02
C ARG A 100 -9.17 -17.26 13.47
N ASP A 101 -9.96 -17.86 14.34
CA ASP A 101 -11.20 -18.51 13.95
C ASP A 101 -12.28 -17.47 13.63
N ASP A 102 -12.26 -16.32 14.30
CA ASP A 102 -13.14 -15.19 13.98
C ASP A 102 -12.87 -14.67 12.56
N ILE A 103 -11.61 -14.42 12.22
CA ILE A 103 -11.23 -13.97 10.88
C ILE A 103 -11.54 -15.01 9.80
N LEU A 104 -11.29 -16.30 10.08
CA LEU A 104 -11.66 -17.37 9.15
C LEU A 104 -13.17 -17.44 8.95
N ALA A 105 -13.94 -17.28 10.03
CA ALA A 105 -15.38 -17.34 9.97
C ALA A 105 -16.01 -16.13 9.26
N GLU A 106 -15.36 -14.98 9.34
CA GLU A 106 -15.79 -13.73 8.70
C GLU A 106 -15.44 -13.69 7.20
N GLN A 107 -14.26 -14.20 6.83
CA GLN A 107 -13.69 -13.97 5.50
C GLN A 107 -13.74 -15.19 4.56
N LEU A 108 -14.17 -16.36 5.04
CA LEU A 108 -14.37 -17.52 4.19
C LEU A 108 -15.84 -17.73 3.88
N ASP A 109 -16.12 -18.21 2.68
CA ASP A 109 -17.41 -18.75 2.27
C ASP A 109 -17.52 -20.24 2.68
N ASP A 110 -18.74 -20.77 2.72
CA ASP A 110 -19.04 -22.19 2.99
C ASP A 110 -18.37 -22.73 4.25
N VAL A 111 -18.38 -21.94 5.33
CA VAL A 111 -17.70 -22.25 6.58
C VAL A 111 -18.34 -23.43 7.29
N SER A 112 -17.54 -24.48 7.58
CA SER A 112 -17.87 -25.54 8.53
C SER A 112 -17.11 -25.34 9.84
N ARG A 113 -17.79 -25.50 10.97
CA ARG A 113 -17.23 -25.35 12.32
C ARG A 113 -17.32 -26.66 13.10
N ASP A 114 -16.57 -26.76 14.19
CA ASP A 114 -16.70 -27.87 15.13
C ASP A 114 -17.97 -27.73 16.02
N SER A 115 -18.13 -28.68 16.94
CA SER A 115 -19.34 -28.78 17.76
C SER A 115 -19.54 -27.65 18.77
N ASP A 116 -18.48 -26.94 19.15
CA ASP A 116 -18.56 -25.77 20.04
C ASP A 116 -18.83 -24.46 19.26
N GLY A 117 -18.85 -24.53 17.93
CA GLY A 117 -19.19 -23.43 17.06
C GLY A 117 -18.06 -22.41 16.83
N CYS A 118 -16.90 -22.59 17.47
CA CYS A 118 -15.78 -21.65 17.37
C CYS A 118 -14.80 -22.03 16.27
N LYS A 119 -14.29 -23.24 16.32
CA LYS A 119 -13.17 -23.64 15.46
C LYS A 119 -13.63 -23.89 14.02
N VAL A 120 -13.14 -23.11 13.09
CA VAL A 120 -13.40 -23.30 11.65
C VAL A 120 -12.63 -24.53 11.15
N LEU A 121 -13.33 -25.52 10.64
CA LEU A 121 -12.79 -26.78 10.13
C LEU A 121 -12.49 -26.71 8.63
N SER A 122 -13.37 -26.08 7.86
CA SER A 122 -13.20 -25.88 6.43
C SER A 122 -13.96 -24.64 5.96
N GLY A 123 -13.61 -24.18 4.75
CA GLY A 123 -14.25 -23.06 4.06
C GLY A 123 -13.53 -22.76 2.76
N VAL A 124 -13.92 -21.71 2.10
CA VAL A 124 -13.34 -21.27 0.83
C VAL A 124 -13.06 -19.79 0.88
N LEU A 125 -11.87 -19.41 0.48
CA LEU A 125 -11.51 -18.00 0.26
C LEU A 125 -11.67 -17.69 -1.24
N ASP A 126 -12.68 -16.92 -1.61
CA ASP A 126 -13.02 -16.66 -3.02
C ASP A 126 -13.65 -15.27 -3.21
N PRO A 127 -12.93 -14.32 -3.79
CA PRO A 127 -11.52 -14.44 -4.22
C PRO A 127 -10.53 -14.27 -3.07
N ASP A 128 -9.39 -14.97 -3.12
CA ASP A 128 -8.26 -14.65 -2.26
C ASP A 128 -7.77 -13.20 -2.52
N PRO A 129 -7.67 -12.35 -1.50
CA PRO A 129 -7.31 -10.96 -1.70
C PRO A 129 -5.92 -10.78 -2.30
N TYR A 130 -4.98 -11.67 -2.02
CA TYR A 130 -3.60 -11.49 -2.47
C TYR A 130 -3.36 -11.97 -3.91
N THR A 131 -4.01 -13.05 -4.32
CA THR A 131 -3.80 -13.64 -5.64
C THR A 131 -4.96 -13.44 -6.62
N GLY A 132 -6.16 -13.16 -6.10
CA GLY A 132 -7.41 -13.10 -6.87
C GLY A 132 -7.99 -14.46 -7.21
N GLY A 133 -7.34 -15.55 -6.78
CA GLY A 133 -7.78 -16.92 -7.03
C GLY A 133 -8.70 -17.47 -5.94
N ARG A 134 -9.21 -18.68 -6.16
CA ARG A 134 -9.99 -19.43 -5.19
C ARG A 134 -9.05 -20.36 -4.38
N VAL A 135 -9.12 -20.31 -3.06
CA VAL A 135 -8.29 -21.11 -2.15
C VAL A 135 -9.17 -21.84 -1.15
N ALA A 136 -9.10 -23.18 -1.15
CA ALA A 136 -9.80 -23.99 -0.14
C ALA A 136 -9.04 -23.97 1.19
N PHE A 137 -9.76 -23.76 2.28
CA PHE A 137 -9.28 -23.95 3.64
C PHE A 137 -9.73 -25.30 4.17
N VAL A 138 -8.79 -26.08 4.70
CA VAL A 138 -9.05 -27.30 5.48
C VAL A 138 -8.08 -27.26 6.66
N ARG A 139 -8.59 -27.28 7.89
CA ARG A 139 -7.76 -27.25 9.09
C ARG A 139 -6.76 -28.41 9.10
N GLY A 140 -5.52 -28.11 9.48
CA GLY A 140 -4.42 -29.09 9.51
C GLY A 140 -3.66 -29.26 8.19
N ARG A 141 -4.23 -28.87 7.05
CA ARG A 141 -3.58 -28.89 5.72
C ARG A 141 -3.95 -27.68 4.87
N SER A 142 -4.09 -26.54 5.52
CA SER A 142 -4.57 -25.31 4.89
C SER A 142 -3.53 -24.69 3.95
N LYS A 143 -4.03 -24.10 2.85
CA LYS A 143 -3.32 -23.16 2.00
C LYS A 143 -3.72 -21.71 2.30
N VAL A 144 -4.51 -21.47 3.33
CA VAL A 144 -4.91 -20.14 3.82
C VAL A 144 -4.21 -19.88 5.15
N ASP A 145 -3.52 -18.74 5.24
CA ASP A 145 -2.99 -18.17 6.47
C ASP A 145 -3.83 -16.96 6.89
N ILE A 146 -3.76 -16.58 8.17
CA ILE A 146 -4.15 -15.24 8.60
C ILE A 146 -2.89 -14.38 8.65
N ASP A 147 -2.83 -13.38 7.78
CA ASP A 147 -1.71 -12.45 7.69
C ASP A 147 -2.01 -11.15 8.43
N HIS A 148 -0.96 -10.46 8.86
CA HIS A 148 -1.01 -9.10 9.36
C HIS A 148 -0.73 -8.12 8.22
N LEU A 149 -1.69 -7.27 7.84
CA LEU A 149 -1.51 -6.25 6.80
C LEU A 149 -0.22 -5.44 7.04
N VAL A 150 0.01 -5.03 8.28
CA VAL A 150 1.28 -4.50 8.76
C VAL A 150 1.96 -5.61 9.58
N ALA A 151 2.99 -6.22 9.01
CA ALA A 151 3.70 -7.35 9.63
C ALA A 151 4.26 -6.99 11.01
N LEU A 152 4.27 -7.95 11.95
CA LEU A 152 4.75 -7.74 13.32
C LEU A 152 6.20 -7.22 13.34
N SER A 153 7.06 -7.77 12.49
CA SER A 153 8.45 -7.34 12.37
C SER A 153 8.60 -5.96 11.74
N ASP A 154 7.73 -5.58 10.80
CA ASP A 154 7.69 -4.22 10.25
C ASP A 154 7.25 -3.22 11.32
N ALA A 155 6.19 -3.55 12.06
CA ALA A 155 5.71 -2.74 13.17
C ALA A 155 6.78 -2.55 14.26
N TRP A 156 7.54 -3.61 14.60
CA TRP A 156 8.65 -3.53 15.54
C TRP A 156 9.66 -2.45 15.13
N GLN A 157 10.09 -2.47 13.87
CA GLN A 157 11.05 -1.54 13.32
C GLN A 157 10.47 -0.13 13.08
N LYS A 158 9.17 0.05 13.27
CA LYS A 158 8.46 1.31 13.06
C LYS A 158 7.71 1.80 14.30
N GLY A 159 8.13 1.35 15.50
CA GLY A 159 7.65 1.89 16.76
C GLY A 159 7.21 0.88 17.81
N ALA A 160 6.77 -0.31 17.42
CA ALA A 160 6.18 -1.28 18.35
C ALA A 160 7.19 -1.82 19.40
N GLN A 161 8.49 -1.72 19.16
CA GLN A 161 9.51 -2.05 20.15
C GLN A 161 9.40 -1.22 21.45
N LYS A 162 8.77 -0.03 21.37
CA LYS A 162 8.59 0.89 22.52
C LYS A 162 7.21 0.79 23.16
N TRP A 163 6.33 -0.08 22.66
CA TRP A 163 4.99 -0.22 23.20
C TRP A 163 4.96 -1.09 24.45
N SER A 164 3.88 -0.96 25.22
CA SER A 164 3.53 -1.94 26.25
C SER A 164 3.24 -3.31 25.65
N ASP A 165 3.36 -4.37 26.44
CA ASP A 165 2.98 -5.73 26.02
C ASP A 165 1.48 -5.77 25.67
N SER A 166 0.65 -5.05 26.40
CA SER A 166 -0.78 -4.93 26.14
C SER A 166 -1.05 -4.38 24.74
N LYS A 167 -0.37 -3.29 24.34
CA LYS A 167 -0.52 -2.69 23.02
C LYS A 167 -0.02 -3.61 21.90
N ARG A 168 1.10 -4.33 22.12
CA ARG A 168 1.60 -5.30 21.14
C ARG A 168 0.62 -6.46 20.96
N ARG A 169 0.03 -6.98 22.05
CA ARG A 169 -1.02 -8.01 21.97
C ARG A 169 -2.26 -7.53 21.23
N ALA A 170 -2.71 -6.31 21.53
CA ALA A 170 -3.84 -5.70 20.82
C ALA A 170 -3.58 -5.62 19.32
N PHE A 171 -2.42 -5.11 18.93
CA PHE A 171 -2.02 -4.98 17.53
C PHE A 171 -1.98 -6.33 16.78
N ALA A 172 -1.46 -7.37 17.43
CA ALA A 172 -1.33 -8.70 16.83
C ALA A 172 -2.68 -9.42 16.64
N ASN A 173 -3.71 -9.01 17.39
CA ASN A 173 -5.03 -9.62 17.37
C ASN A 173 -6.12 -8.62 16.93
N ASP A 174 -5.76 -7.52 16.28
CA ASP A 174 -6.72 -6.52 15.79
C ASP A 174 -7.27 -6.97 14.42
N PRO A 175 -8.59 -7.21 14.30
CA PRO A 175 -9.22 -7.55 13.02
C PRO A 175 -8.91 -6.53 11.90
N LEU A 176 -8.72 -5.24 12.25
CA LEU A 176 -8.31 -4.23 11.27
C LEU A 176 -6.96 -4.53 10.61
N ASN A 177 -6.09 -5.28 11.29
CA ASN A 177 -4.75 -5.66 10.81
C ASN A 177 -4.69 -7.08 10.24
N LEU A 178 -5.79 -7.83 10.26
CA LEU A 178 -5.81 -9.25 9.92
C LEU A 178 -6.57 -9.53 8.63
N VAL A 179 -6.02 -10.43 7.83
CA VAL A 179 -6.63 -10.85 6.56
C VAL A 179 -6.34 -12.32 6.28
N ALA A 180 -7.36 -13.08 5.88
CA ALA A 180 -7.19 -14.41 5.33
C ALA A 180 -6.57 -14.29 3.92
N ALA A 181 -5.52 -15.04 3.63
CA ALA A 181 -4.83 -14.96 2.35
C ALA A 181 -4.13 -16.28 1.97
N ASP A 182 -3.84 -16.45 0.68
CA ASP A 182 -3.00 -17.55 0.19
C ASP A 182 -1.67 -17.62 0.93
N SER A 183 -1.39 -18.78 1.52
CA SER A 183 -0.21 -18.98 2.38
C SER A 183 1.12 -18.81 1.62
N SER A 184 1.14 -19.07 0.32
CA SER A 184 2.33 -18.87 -0.51
C SER A 184 2.57 -17.37 -0.80
N ALA A 185 1.51 -16.61 -1.08
CA ALA A 185 1.59 -15.17 -1.23
C ALA A 185 1.97 -14.50 0.09
N ASN A 186 1.40 -14.93 1.21
CA ASN A 186 1.75 -14.46 2.54
C ASN A 186 3.24 -14.70 2.87
N ARG A 187 3.77 -15.89 2.60
CA ARG A 187 5.21 -16.17 2.78
C ARG A 187 6.11 -15.30 1.90
N ARG A 188 5.69 -14.98 0.66
CA ARG A 188 6.44 -14.05 -0.21
C ARG A 188 6.42 -12.61 0.29
N LYS A 189 5.32 -12.20 0.92
CA LYS A 189 5.24 -10.89 1.59
C LYS A 189 6.23 -10.81 2.75
N GLY A 190 6.28 -11.82 3.62
CA GLY A 190 7.14 -11.82 4.80
C GLY A 190 6.89 -10.60 5.68
N ASP A 191 7.94 -9.83 5.98
CA ASP A 191 7.85 -8.56 6.72
C ASP A 191 7.91 -7.31 5.81
N GLY A 192 7.57 -7.49 4.52
CA GLY A 192 7.52 -6.42 3.53
C GLY A 192 6.46 -5.36 3.86
N ASP A 193 6.84 -4.10 3.61
CA ASP A 193 5.94 -2.96 3.59
C ASP A 193 5.50 -2.61 2.16
N THR A 194 4.69 -1.57 1.98
CA THR A 194 4.19 -1.16 0.64
C THR A 194 5.29 -0.87 -0.37
N ALA A 195 6.48 -0.44 0.08
CA ALA A 195 7.62 -0.17 -0.82
C ALA A 195 8.28 -1.44 -1.33
N THR A 196 8.17 -2.55 -0.60
CA THR A 196 8.90 -3.79 -0.89
C THR A 196 8.00 -4.92 -1.38
N TRP A 197 6.70 -4.85 -1.09
CA TRP A 197 5.74 -5.83 -1.53
C TRP A 197 4.32 -5.25 -1.69
N LEU A 198 3.65 -5.68 -2.75
CA LEU A 198 2.23 -5.46 -2.99
C LEU A 198 1.57 -6.75 -3.44
N PRO A 199 0.27 -6.96 -3.12
CA PRO A 199 -0.47 -8.10 -3.65
C PRO A 199 -0.33 -8.22 -5.18
N PRO A 200 -0.07 -9.44 -5.71
CA PRO A 200 -0.18 -9.70 -7.14
C PRO A 200 -1.54 -9.29 -7.70
N ASN A 201 -2.62 -9.53 -6.96
CA ASN A 201 -3.96 -9.06 -7.28
C ASN A 201 -4.01 -7.51 -7.24
N LYS A 202 -4.01 -6.90 -8.43
CA LYS A 202 -3.98 -5.44 -8.56
C LYS A 202 -5.26 -4.78 -8.04
N GLU A 203 -6.40 -5.45 -8.13
CA GLU A 203 -7.70 -4.93 -7.68
C GLU A 203 -7.74 -4.75 -6.16
N TYR A 204 -7.02 -5.57 -5.42
CA TYR A 204 -6.96 -5.48 -3.96
C TYR A 204 -5.96 -4.44 -3.45
N ARG A 205 -5.04 -3.94 -4.27
CA ARG A 205 -3.95 -3.05 -3.81
C ARG A 205 -4.44 -1.78 -3.11
N CYS A 206 -5.49 -1.16 -3.62
CA CYS A 206 -6.09 0.02 -2.97
C CYS A 206 -6.62 -0.31 -1.57
N THR A 207 -7.30 -1.43 -1.42
CA THR A 207 -7.83 -1.91 -0.13
C THR A 207 -6.69 -2.27 0.82
N TYR A 208 -5.68 -2.99 0.33
CA TYR A 208 -4.50 -3.38 1.09
C TYR A 208 -3.74 -2.17 1.65
N VAL A 209 -3.44 -1.18 0.80
CA VAL A 209 -2.70 0.01 1.22
C VAL A 209 -3.53 0.89 2.15
N ALA A 210 -4.84 1.06 1.88
CA ALA A 210 -5.74 1.76 2.78
C ALA A 210 -5.79 1.11 4.17
N GLY A 211 -5.82 -0.23 4.23
CA GLY A 211 -5.72 -0.99 5.47
C GLY A 211 -4.42 -0.73 6.23
N GLN A 212 -3.28 -0.75 5.53
CA GLN A 212 -1.99 -0.43 6.15
C GLN A 212 -1.94 0.99 6.71
N VAL A 213 -2.47 1.98 5.97
CA VAL A 213 -2.56 3.38 6.45
C VAL A 213 -3.43 3.47 7.71
N ALA A 214 -4.59 2.79 7.71
CA ALA A 214 -5.50 2.78 8.85
C ALA A 214 -4.85 2.19 10.10
N VAL A 215 -4.19 1.03 9.96
CA VAL A 215 -3.47 0.37 11.05
C VAL A 215 -2.34 1.24 11.58
N LYS A 216 -1.50 1.79 10.69
CA LYS A 216 -0.39 2.65 11.09
C LYS A 216 -0.87 3.91 11.81
N LYS A 217 -1.93 4.54 11.32
CA LYS A 217 -2.55 5.70 11.97
C LYS A 217 -3.10 5.33 13.35
N LYS A 218 -3.86 4.23 13.45
CA LYS A 218 -4.48 3.76 14.69
C LYS A 218 -3.45 3.49 15.79
N TYR A 219 -2.33 2.87 15.44
CA TYR A 219 -1.31 2.45 16.39
C TYR A 219 -0.14 3.44 16.56
N GLY A 220 -0.10 4.52 15.77
CA GLY A 220 0.97 5.51 15.82
C GLY A 220 2.30 4.99 15.29
N LEU A 221 2.26 4.08 14.31
CA LEU A 221 3.44 3.61 13.60
C LEU A 221 3.89 4.65 12.58
N TRP A 222 5.22 4.79 12.42
CA TRP A 222 5.76 5.61 11.35
C TRP A 222 5.97 4.81 10.05
N VAL A 223 6.24 5.51 8.97
CA VAL A 223 6.61 4.96 7.66
C VAL A 223 8.00 5.43 7.26
N THR A 224 8.66 4.70 6.35
CA THR A 224 9.83 5.23 5.66
C THR A 224 9.40 6.19 4.54
N ALA A 225 10.30 7.03 4.03
CA ALA A 225 10.00 7.89 2.88
C ALA A 225 9.57 7.04 1.67
N ALA A 226 10.32 5.99 1.34
CA ALA A 226 9.98 5.08 0.24
C ALA A 226 8.62 4.40 0.42
N GLU A 227 8.26 4.01 1.65
CA GLU A 227 6.95 3.43 1.94
C GLU A 227 5.82 4.45 1.76
N LYS A 228 6.00 5.69 2.24
CA LYS A 228 5.03 6.78 2.05
C LYS A 228 4.80 7.08 0.58
N ASP A 229 5.87 7.14 -0.21
CA ASP A 229 5.81 7.38 -1.65
C ASP A 229 5.08 6.24 -2.38
N ALA A 230 5.36 4.99 -2.01
CA ALA A 230 4.68 3.82 -2.57
C ALA A 230 3.18 3.80 -2.21
N MET A 231 2.82 4.08 -0.94
CA MET A 231 1.42 4.20 -0.50
C MET A 231 0.69 5.28 -1.29
N THR A 232 1.30 6.47 -1.40
CA THR A 232 0.75 7.60 -2.15
C THR A 232 0.54 7.23 -3.62
N THR A 233 1.51 6.55 -4.24
CA THR A 233 1.42 6.13 -5.65
C THR A 233 0.25 5.19 -5.89
N VAL A 234 0.07 4.18 -5.02
CA VAL A 234 -1.08 3.27 -5.13
C VAL A 234 -2.39 4.02 -4.92
N LEU A 235 -2.50 4.83 -3.85
CA LEU A 235 -3.75 5.48 -3.48
C LEU A 235 -4.16 6.60 -4.45
N LYS A 236 -3.25 7.19 -5.20
CA LYS A 236 -3.58 8.12 -6.31
C LYS A 236 -4.40 7.45 -7.42
N SER A 237 -4.31 6.13 -7.60
CA SER A 237 -5.18 5.42 -8.55
C SER A 237 -6.60 5.18 -8.02
N CYS A 238 -6.87 5.48 -6.74
CA CYS A 238 -8.15 5.33 -6.07
C CYS A 238 -8.35 6.42 -4.99
N PRO A 239 -8.36 7.71 -5.36
CA PRO A 239 -8.29 8.84 -4.42
C PRO A 239 -9.45 8.89 -3.42
N ASP A 240 -10.60 8.36 -3.81
CA ASP A 240 -11.82 8.32 -2.99
C ASP A 240 -11.90 7.10 -2.08
N ARG A 241 -10.87 6.22 -2.09
CA ARG A 241 -10.85 5.06 -1.21
C ARG A 241 -10.92 5.53 0.25
N LYS A 242 -12.01 5.15 0.93
CA LYS A 242 -12.20 5.46 2.35
C LYS A 242 -11.14 4.78 3.20
N LEU A 243 -10.73 5.45 4.27
CA LEU A 243 -9.88 4.86 5.29
C LEU A 243 -10.72 3.86 6.08
N PRO A 244 -10.35 2.56 6.13
CA PRO A 244 -11.07 1.61 6.98
C PRO A 244 -10.95 2.01 8.45
N SER A 245 -12.00 1.71 9.20
CA SER A 245 -12.09 2.00 10.64
C SER A 245 -12.58 0.76 11.38
N GLY A 246 -12.54 0.79 12.70
CA GLY A 246 -12.98 -0.33 13.54
C GLY A 246 -11.81 -1.09 14.15
N GLY A 247 -11.98 -2.40 14.31
CA GLY A 247 -11.08 -3.27 15.06
C GLY A 247 -11.16 -3.05 16.56
N ASN A 248 -10.34 -3.77 17.30
CA ASN A 248 -10.33 -3.79 18.76
C ASN A 248 -9.67 -2.52 19.36
N PRO A 249 -9.84 -2.23 20.67
CA PRO A 249 -9.07 -1.21 21.37
C PRO A 249 -7.57 -1.41 21.22
N THR A 250 -6.80 -0.31 21.26
CA THR A 250 -5.33 -0.34 21.09
C THR A 250 -4.55 -0.91 22.28
N GLU A 251 -5.24 -1.18 23.38
CA GLU A 251 -4.71 -1.87 24.54
C GLU A 251 -5.56 -3.12 24.80
N ALA A 252 -4.93 -4.28 24.83
CA ALA A 252 -5.63 -5.50 25.24
C ALA A 252 -5.99 -5.40 26.72
N GLY A 253 -7.23 -5.69 27.06
CA GLY A 253 -7.68 -5.70 28.45
C GLY A 253 -6.76 -6.56 29.32
N SER A 254 -6.43 -6.09 30.52
CA SER A 254 -5.78 -6.94 31.54
C SER A 254 -6.72 -8.07 31.91
N ARG A 255 -6.20 -9.30 31.92
CA ARG A 255 -6.88 -10.44 32.55
C ARG A 255 -6.78 -10.33 34.04
#